data_f286b61553e28506974a94faaea6bb92
#
_entry.id   f286b61553e28506974a94faaea6bb92
#
_cell.length_a   1.000
_cell.length_b   1.000
_cell.length_c   1.000
_cell.angle_alpha   90.00
_cell.angle_beta   90.00
_cell.angle_gamma   90.00
#
_symmetry.space_group_name_H-M   'P 1'
#
loop_
_entity.id
_entity.type
_entity.pdbx_description
1 polymer ?
#
loop_
_entity_poly.entity_id
_entity_poly.type
_entity_poly.pdbx_seq_one_letter_code
_entity_poly.pdbx_strand_id
1 'polypeptide(L)'
;MKNRIMILGALIVALGVASCHEDSDVVLNYGVNDAVAFDEAYKSYAGKFKVFWKSMNTTYSLWDYEKECGLDWDEYYNEMLPKFEALDKQDSVSDKELEMLMREMAAPLHDGHMTIEFQNHKTDKFVRVSPNAIRNEQRPDYEHSKTFVPDLTAYEKNQELLEWYETDTKIESQFKYMTMTEGIGYQWALAKHDELIKKENPTERDASMLSGLKEFIKEMRKLVEAEKFGTDALKKFNELVTKYSYLDIPFLEPISDAFEDNGINVKYGLFKDNIAYFYLSDFALGPYLNNASFNKIFSDSKHTTEVARMVREVYYSWFEAIQQLHKAKQLKGVIIDLRSNRGGFAFDSQYVLGSLAPKGGLQYGYSRYKRGPGRFDYSPFMPITAMTMEDDHEVIDDVPVTILINCWSVSMSEITSLSSKQMSNARLIGCRSWGGLCGLTDPSDFSTNYTGYIGEEEKTPVFVYLPVVGVFDMNKKMLDGYGVEPDIEVDFDKDEYKNTGYDTQLNRALQYIRTGN
;
A
#
# COMPACT_ATOMS: atom_id res chain seq x y z
N MET A 1 23.28 -48.42 7.83
CA MET A 1 22.00 -47.73 7.82
C MET A 1 22.14 -46.20 7.77
N LYS A 2 23.06 -45.55 8.49
CA LYS A 2 23.22 -44.08 8.47
C LYS A 2 23.54 -43.49 7.08
N ASN A 3 24.38 -44.15 6.28
CA ASN A 3 24.76 -43.62 4.96
C ASN A 3 23.65 -43.71 3.88
N ARG A 4 22.68 -44.61 4.03
CA ARG A 4 21.54 -44.70 3.09
C ARG A 4 20.47 -43.61 3.34
N ILE A 5 20.31 -43.17 4.60
CA ILE A 5 19.38 -42.11 4.97
C ILE A 5 19.91 -40.75 4.50
N MET A 6 21.24 -40.51 4.57
CA MET A 6 21.85 -39.28 4.05
C MET A 6 21.75 -39.16 2.52
N ILE A 7 21.88 -40.28 1.78
CA ILE A 7 21.75 -40.24 0.32
C ILE A 7 20.30 -39.99 -0.09
N LEU A 8 19.32 -40.55 0.64
CA LEU A 8 17.89 -40.27 0.37
C LEU A 8 17.50 -38.83 0.70
N GLY A 9 18.03 -38.27 1.80
CA GLY A 9 17.82 -36.87 2.15
C GLY A 9 18.43 -35.89 1.14
N ALA A 10 19.63 -36.18 0.64
CA ALA A 10 20.29 -35.39 -0.38
C ALA A 10 19.57 -35.46 -1.74
N LEU A 11 18.97 -36.63 -2.09
CA LEU A 11 18.21 -36.78 -3.33
C LEU A 11 16.86 -36.02 -3.29
N ILE A 12 16.20 -35.98 -2.13
CA ILE A 12 14.94 -35.25 -1.95
C ILE A 12 15.19 -33.74 -2.00
N VAL A 13 16.29 -33.23 -1.43
CA VAL A 13 16.67 -31.82 -1.51
C VAL A 13 17.09 -31.45 -2.95
N ALA A 14 17.81 -32.32 -3.65
CA ALA A 14 18.21 -32.10 -5.04
C ALA A 14 17.01 -32.07 -6.01
N LEU A 15 15.99 -32.93 -5.78
CA LEU A 15 14.78 -32.96 -6.58
C LEU A 15 13.87 -31.75 -6.27
N GLY A 16 13.84 -31.26 -5.02
CA GLY A 16 13.11 -30.05 -4.65
C GLY A 16 13.70 -28.78 -5.27
N VAL A 17 15.02 -28.68 -5.34
CA VAL A 17 15.71 -27.54 -5.95
C VAL A 17 15.62 -27.57 -7.48
N ALA A 18 15.62 -28.75 -8.12
CA ALA A 18 15.44 -28.87 -9.56
C ALA A 18 14.01 -28.50 -10.02
N SER A 19 12.98 -28.81 -9.19
CA SER A 19 11.60 -28.41 -9.48
C SER A 19 11.40 -26.89 -9.43
N CYS A 20 12.06 -26.19 -8.50
CA CYS A 20 12.01 -24.73 -8.44
C CYS A 20 12.77 -24.04 -9.58
N HIS A 21 13.77 -24.72 -10.17
CA HIS A 21 14.58 -24.12 -11.24
C HIS A 21 13.91 -24.23 -12.62
N GLU A 22 13.12 -25.27 -12.85
CA GLU A 22 12.35 -25.42 -14.10
C GLU A 22 11.18 -24.43 -14.16
N ASP A 23 10.53 -24.14 -13.03
CA ASP A 23 9.45 -23.16 -12.95
C ASP A 23 9.95 -21.71 -13.19
N SER A 24 11.16 -21.36 -12.75
CA SER A 24 11.73 -20.02 -12.98
C SER A 24 12.10 -19.77 -14.44
N ASP A 25 12.58 -20.78 -15.16
CA ASP A 25 12.92 -20.65 -16.59
C ASP A 25 11.65 -20.51 -17.46
N VAL A 26 10.53 -21.08 -17.08
CA VAL A 26 9.25 -20.92 -17.78
C VAL A 26 8.70 -19.49 -17.59
N VAL A 27 8.88 -18.88 -16.42
CA VAL A 27 8.45 -17.49 -16.14
C VAL A 27 9.25 -16.48 -16.94
N LEU A 28 10.57 -16.63 -17.02
CA LEU A 28 11.44 -15.73 -17.79
C LEU A 28 11.15 -15.78 -19.30
N ASN A 29 10.65 -16.90 -19.82
CA ASN A 29 10.27 -17.03 -21.22
C ASN A 29 8.88 -16.45 -21.56
N TYR A 30 7.97 -16.30 -20.58
CA TYR A 30 6.62 -15.77 -20.83
C TYR A 30 6.62 -14.24 -21.01
N GLY A 31 7.45 -13.51 -20.28
CA GLY A 31 7.60 -12.05 -20.40
C GLY A 31 8.39 -11.59 -21.64
N VAL A 32 9.22 -12.45 -22.21
CA VAL A 32 10.10 -12.09 -23.36
C VAL A 32 9.39 -12.29 -24.71
N ASN A 33 8.36 -13.14 -24.80
CA ASN A 33 7.65 -13.39 -26.06
C ASN A 33 6.54 -12.39 -26.38
N ASP A 34 6.21 -11.45 -25.48
CA ASP A 34 5.16 -10.46 -25.71
C ASP A 34 5.63 -9.16 -26.38
N ALA A 35 6.94 -8.99 -26.64
CA ALA A 35 7.44 -7.85 -27.42
C ALA A 35 6.77 -7.72 -28.80
N VAL A 36 6.36 -8.83 -29.41
CA VAL A 36 5.62 -8.86 -30.69
C VAL A 36 4.18 -8.38 -30.53
N ALA A 37 3.58 -8.52 -29.35
CA ALA A 37 2.18 -8.13 -29.11
C ALA A 37 2.02 -6.59 -29.02
N PHE A 38 3.03 -5.86 -28.57
CA PHE A 38 2.95 -4.41 -28.45
C PHE A 38 3.03 -3.65 -29.78
N ASP A 39 3.58 -4.24 -30.84
CA ASP A 39 3.71 -3.57 -32.14
C ASP A 39 2.35 -3.11 -32.73
N GLU A 40 1.29 -3.90 -32.56
CA GLU A 40 -0.07 -3.49 -32.93
C GLU A 40 -0.64 -2.46 -31.94
N ALA A 41 -0.34 -2.58 -30.66
CA ALA A 41 -0.80 -1.69 -29.61
C ALA A 41 -0.27 -0.25 -29.78
N TYR A 42 0.93 -0.06 -30.30
CA TYR A 42 1.45 1.28 -30.62
C TYR A 42 0.63 1.98 -31.73
N LYS A 43 -0.01 1.23 -32.63
CA LYS A 43 -0.62 1.74 -33.87
C LYS A 43 -2.12 1.91 -33.79
N SER A 44 -2.82 1.18 -32.91
CA SER A 44 -4.27 1.16 -32.87
C SER A 44 -4.84 0.95 -31.46
N TYR A 45 -6.05 1.45 -31.24
CA TYR A 45 -6.80 1.20 -29.99
C TYR A 45 -7.27 -0.26 -29.90
N ALA A 46 -7.71 -0.85 -31.03
CA ALA A 46 -8.02 -2.26 -31.10
C ALA A 46 -6.80 -3.14 -30.77
N GLY A 47 -5.61 -2.75 -31.21
CA GLY A 47 -4.36 -3.41 -30.83
C GLY A 47 -4.09 -3.35 -29.32
N LYS A 48 -4.33 -2.18 -28.67
CA LYS A 48 -4.22 -2.03 -27.22
C LYS A 48 -5.20 -2.95 -26.48
N PHE A 49 -6.44 -2.98 -26.92
CA PHE A 49 -7.45 -3.86 -26.32
C PHE A 49 -7.10 -5.35 -26.48
N LYS A 50 -6.59 -5.77 -27.65
CA LYS A 50 -6.15 -7.17 -27.87
C LYS A 50 -5.01 -7.56 -26.93
N VAL A 51 -4.03 -6.67 -26.74
CA VAL A 51 -2.93 -6.90 -25.78
C VAL A 51 -3.47 -7.00 -24.37
N PHE A 52 -4.30 -6.06 -23.93
CA PHE A 52 -4.97 -6.09 -22.64
C PHE A 52 -5.72 -7.41 -22.42
N TRP A 53 -6.64 -7.76 -23.32
CA TRP A 53 -7.46 -8.96 -23.19
C TRP A 53 -6.62 -10.25 -23.13
N LYS A 54 -5.62 -10.38 -24.00
CA LYS A 54 -4.75 -11.56 -24.06
C LYS A 54 -3.89 -11.69 -22.81
N SER A 55 -3.26 -10.61 -22.38
CA SER A 55 -2.35 -10.64 -21.22
C SER A 55 -3.11 -10.87 -19.92
N MET A 56 -4.33 -10.34 -19.79
CA MET A 56 -5.21 -10.63 -18.66
C MET A 56 -5.48 -12.13 -18.50
N ASN A 57 -5.63 -12.90 -19.58
CA ASN A 57 -5.86 -14.35 -19.51
C ASN A 57 -4.78 -15.09 -18.71
N THR A 58 -3.53 -14.67 -18.84
CA THR A 58 -2.40 -15.35 -18.20
C THR A 58 -2.01 -14.75 -16.87
N THR A 59 -2.27 -13.46 -16.66
CA THR A 59 -1.72 -12.72 -15.51
C THR A 59 -2.76 -12.50 -14.39
N TYR A 60 -4.02 -12.29 -14.73
CA TYR A 60 -5.05 -11.92 -13.78
C TYR A 60 -5.43 -13.08 -12.85
N SER A 61 -5.55 -12.81 -11.54
CA SER A 61 -5.69 -13.83 -10.52
C SER A 61 -7.13 -14.06 -10.02
N LEU A 62 -8.14 -13.33 -10.53
CA LEU A 62 -9.51 -13.38 -10.02
C LEU A 62 -10.54 -13.94 -11.01
N TRP A 63 -10.13 -14.74 -12.00
CA TRP A 63 -11.02 -15.20 -13.08
C TRP A 63 -12.21 -16.05 -12.63
N ASP A 64 -12.07 -16.87 -11.61
CA ASP A 64 -13.19 -17.64 -11.06
C ASP A 64 -14.19 -16.73 -10.34
N TYR A 65 -13.72 -15.71 -9.65
CA TYR A 65 -14.56 -14.69 -9.04
C TYR A 65 -15.31 -13.85 -10.09
N GLU A 66 -14.62 -13.39 -11.13
CA GLU A 66 -15.27 -12.69 -12.25
C GLU A 66 -16.34 -13.52 -12.91
N LYS A 67 -16.08 -14.83 -13.10
CA LYS A 67 -17.06 -15.77 -13.61
C LYS A 67 -18.27 -15.94 -12.68
N GLU A 68 -18.04 -15.98 -11.37
CA GLU A 68 -19.12 -16.01 -10.36
C GLU A 68 -19.95 -14.74 -10.41
N CYS A 69 -19.34 -13.59 -10.70
CA CYS A 69 -20.00 -12.31 -10.94
C CYS A 69 -20.70 -12.21 -12.30
N GLY A 70 -20.60 -13.24 -13.13
CA GLY A 70 -21.31 -13.34 -14.42
C GLY A 70 -20.53 -12.84 -15.63
N LEU A 71 -19.24 -12.55 -15.50
CA LEU A 71 -18.42 -12.12 -16.63
C LEU A 71 -18.00 -13.32 -17.50
N ASP A 72 -18.46 -13.36 -18.74
CA ASP A 72 -17.92 -14.21 -19.80
C ASP A 72 -16.84 -13.44 -20.56
N TRP A 73 -15.55 -13.74 -20.27
CA TRP A 73 -14.43 -13.01 -20.82
C TRP A 73 -14.26 -13.17 -22.34
N ASP A 74 -14.70 -14.29 -22.92
CA ASP A 74 -14.58 -14.54 -24.33
C ASP A 74 -15.73 -13.87 -25.12
N GLU A 75 -16.94 -13.83 -24.56
CA GLU A 75 -18.06 -13.05 -25.11
C GLU A 75 -17.77 -11.55 -25.01
N TYR A 76 -17.23 -11.12 -23.88
CA TYR A 76 -16.80 -9.75 -23.64
C TYR A 76 -15.78 -9.24 -24.68
N TYR A 77 -14.83 -10.09 -25.12
CA TYR A 77 -13.91 -9.73 -26.20
C TYR A 77 -14.66 -9.37 -27.49
N ASN A 78 -15.64 -10.19 -27.85
CA ASN A 78 -16.43 -9.97 -29.05
C ASN A 78 -17.33 -8.73 -28.98
N GLU A 79 -17.73 -8.34 -27.77
CA GLU A 79 -18.51 -7.12 -27.54
C GLU A 79 -17.63 -5.86 -27.62
N MET A 80 -16.47 -5.88 -27.00
CA MET A 80 -15.65 -4.69 -26.84
C MET A 80 -14.75 -4.39 -28.04
N LEU A 81 -14.21 -5.40 -28.72
CA LEU A 81 -13.28 -5.19 -29.84
C LEU A 81 -13.85 -4.27 -30.93
N PRO A 82 -15.12 -4.43 -31.42
CA PRO A 82 -15.67 -3.53 -32.41
C PRO A 82 -15.73 -2.07 -31.99
N LYS A 83 -15.87 -1.79 -30.69
CA LYS A 83 -15.90 -0.42 -30.15
C LYS A 83 -14.52 0.25 -30.28
N PHE A 84 -13.45 -0.48 -29.98
CA PHE A 84 -12.07 0.00 -30.19
C PHE A 84 -11.72 0.12 -31.68
N GLU A 85 -12.17 -0.79 -32.53
CA GLU A 85 -12.03 -0.69 -33.98
C GLU A 85 -12.77 0.52 -34.57
N ALA A 86 -13.85 0.95 -33.92
CA ALA A 86 -14.57 2.16 -34.31
C ALA A 86 -13.78 3.44 -33.99
N LEU A 87 -13.03 3.46 -32.88
CA LEU A 87 -12.10 4.56 -32.56
C LEU A 87 -10.96 4.64 -33.58
N ASP A 88 -10.43 3.50 -34.04
CA ASP A 88 -9.34 3.47 -35.02
C ASP A 88 -9.73 4.09 -36.38
N LYS A 89 -11.03 4.16 -36.68
CA LYS A 89 -11.57 4.76 -37.92
C LYS A 89 -11.71 6.27 -37.84
N GLN A 90 -11.53 6.87 -36.67
CA GLN A 90 -11.64 8.31 -36.47
C GLN A 90 -10.32 9.01 -36.78
N ASP A 91 -10.39 10.18 -37.40
CA ASP A 91 -9.20 11.01 -37.69
C ASP A 91 -8.58 11.57 -36.41
N SER A 92 -9.39 11.88 -35.41
CA SER A 92 -8.97 12.36 -34.09
C SER A 92 -9.76 11.65 -32.99
N VAL A 93 -9.09 11.34 -31.87
CA VAL A 93 -9.71 10.78 -30.66
C VAL A 93 -9.18 11.57 -29.47
N SER A 94 -10.08 12.21 -28.75
CA SER A 94 -9.72 12.94 -27.52
C SER A 94 -9.42 11.95 -26.38
N ASP A 95 -8.64 12.40 -25.38
CA ASP A 95 -8.34 11.61 -24.19
C ASP A 95 -9.63 11.23 -23.46
N LYS A 96 -10.63 12.13 -23.44
CA LYS A 96 -11.93 11.87 -22.82
C LYS A 96 -12.74 10.77 -23.54
N GLU A 97 -12.70 10.72 -24.87
CA GLU A 97 -13.37 9.66 -25.63
C GLU A 97 -12.73 8.30 -25.36
N LEU A 98 -11.40 8.26 -25.33
CA LEU A 98 -10.68 7.05 -24.94
C LEU A 98 -11.01 6.64 -23.50
N GLU A 99 -10.99 7.59 -22.56
CA GLU A 99 -11.35 7.35 -21.15
C GLU A 99 -12.76 6.76 -21.02
N MET A 100 -13.75 7.32 -21.71
CA MET A 100 -15.13 6.81 -21.66
C MET A 100 -15.21 5.35 -22.11
N LEU A 101 -14.54 4.98 -23.20
CA LEU A 101 -14.52 3.59 -23.67
C LEU A 101 -13.73 2.68 -22.73
N MET A 102 -12.61 3.16 -22.17
CA MET A 102 -11.86 2.40 -21.17
C MET A 102 -12.64 2.22 -19.86
N ARG A 103 -13.42 3.21 -19.44
CA ARG A 103 -14.34 3.07 -18.29
C ARG A 103 -15.42 2.02 -18.54
N GLU A 104 -16.00 2.00 -19.73
CA GLU A 104 -16.94 0.96 -20.14
C GLU A 104 -16.25 -0.43 -20.13
N MET A 105 -15.04 -0.50 -20.66
CA MET A 105 -14.23 -1.73 -20.65
C MET A 105 -13.91 -2.20 -19.24
N ALA A 106 -13.57 -1.31 -18.31
CA ALA A 106 -13.16 -1.67 -16.96
C ALA A 106 -14.34 -1.99 -16.02
N ALA A 107 -15.53 -1.43 -16.27
CA ALA A 107 -16.67 -1.50 -15.36
C ALA A 107 -17.09 -2.92 -14.93
N PRO A 108 -17.03 -3.98 -15.78
CA PRO A 108 -17.38 -5.34 -15.37
C PRO A 108 -16.39 -6.01 -14.43
N LEU A 109 -15.13 -5.53 -14.35
CA LEU A 109 -14.08 -6.15 -13.55
C LEU A 109 -14.23 -5.79 -12.07
N HIS A 110 -14.06 -6.77 -11.17
CA HIS A 110 -14.24 -6.65 -9.72
C HIS A 110 -12.90 -6.68 -8.98
N ASP A 111 -12.00 -5.81 -9.38
CA ASP A 111 -10.66 -5.71 -8.81
C ASP A 111 -10.46 -4.37 -8.11
N GLY A 112 -10.08 -4.42 -6.83
CA GLY A 112 -9.95 -3.25 -5.98
C GLY A 112 -8.66 -2.46 -6.16
N HIS A 113 -7.62 -3.09 -6.69
CA HIS A 113 -6.31 -2.48 -6.90
C HIS A 113 -6.00 -2.20 -8.38
N MET A 114 -6.76 -2.80 -9.30
CA MET A 114 -6.44 -2.71 -10.72
C MET A 114 -6.41 -1.28 -11.22
N THR A 115 -5.33 -0.98 -11.91
CA THR A 115 -5.17 0.25 -12.71
C THR A 115 -4.87 -0.16 -14.14
N ILE A 116 -5.65 0.36 -15.09
CA ILE A 116 -5.50 0.12 -16.52
C ILE A 116 -5.13 1.44 -17.19
N GLU A 117 -4.06 1.44 -17.97
CA GLU A 117 -3.58 2.62 -18.67
C GLU A 117 -3.37 2.31 -20.15
N PHE A 118 -3.93 3.15 -21.02
CA PHE A 118 -3.70 3.10 -22.46
C PHE A 118 -3.10 4.43 -22.94
N GLN A 119 -2.06 4.35 -23.76
CA GLN A 119 -1.57 5.52 -24.47
C GLN A 119 -2.57 5.95 -25.55
N ASN A 120 -2.97 7.20 -25.54
CA ASN A 120 -3.67 7.80 -26.66
C ASN A 120 -2.66 8.22 -27.75
N HIS A 121 -2.47 7.38 -28.76
CA HIS A 121 -1.49 7.62 -29.81
C HIS A 121 -1.80 8.82 -30.73
N LYS A 122 -2.97 9.47 -30.58
CA LYS A 122 -3.34 10.70 -31.29
C LYS A 122 -2.91 11.96 -30.53
N THR A 123 -2.84 11.89 -29.20
CA THR A 123 -2.47 13.02 -28.31
C THR A 123 -1.14 12.82 -27.60
N ASP A 124 -0.58 11.61 -27.69
CA ASP A 124 0.63 11.14 -26.98
C ASP A 124 0.53 11.22 -25.45
N LYS A 125 -0.73 11.09 -24.92
CA LYS A 125 -0.99 11.07 -23.49
C LYS A 125 -1.42 9.70 -23.03
N PHE A 126 -1.23 9.44 -21.75
CA PHE A 126 -1.68 8.23 -21.08
C PHE A 126 -3.04 8.48 -20.40
N VAL A 127 -3.99 7.60 -20.67
CA VAL A 127 -5.35 7.62 -20.10
C VAL A 127 -5.48 6.46 -19.15
N ARG A 128 -5.90 6.74 -17.91
CA ARG A 128 -5.93 5.77 -16.81
C ARG A 128 -7.33 5.59 -16.27
N VAL A 129 -7.72 4.34 -15.98
CA VAL A 129 -8.99 3.99 -15.34
C VAL A 129 -8.77 2.88 -14.30
N SER A 130 -9.64 2.84 -13.29
CA SER A 130 -9.68 1.79 -12.28
C SER A 130 -11.10 1.25 -12.15
N PRO A 131 -11.31 -0.08 -12.25
CA PRO A 131 -12.63 -0.68 -12.12
C PRO A 131 -13.34 -0.29 -10.83
N ASN A 132 -12.60 -0.35 -9.72
CA ASN A 132 -13.19 -0.11 -8.41
C ASN A 132 -13.46 1.37 -8.13
N ALA A 133 -12.65 2.28 -8.68
CA ALA A 133 -12.94 3.71 -8.61
C ALA A 133 -14.27 4.02 -9.33
N ILE A 134 -14.49 3.47 -10.54
CA ILE A 134 -15.74 3.62 -11.30
C ILE A 134 -16.95 3.19 -10.47
N ARG A 135 -16.80 2.10 -9.69
CA ARG A 135 -17.86 1.54 -8.85
C ARG A 135 -18.10 2.36 -7.60
N ASN A 136 -17.02 2.78 -6.93
CA ASN A 136 -17.11 3.53 -5.67
C ASN A 136 -17.50 5.01 -5.87
N GLU A 137 -17.23 5.63 -7.01
CA GLU A 137 -17.69 7.00 -7.35
C GLU A 137 -19.22 7.18 -7.19
N GLN A 138 -19.99 6.10 -7.28
CA GLN A 138 -21.44 6.13 -7.11
C GLN A 138 -21.89 6.15 -5.63
N ARG A 139 -20.98 5.97 -4.69
CA ARG A 139 -21.28 5.89 -3.26
C ARG A 139 -21.46 7.28 -2.66
N PRO A 140 -22.45 7.45 -1.76
CA PRO A 140 -22.71 8.74 -1.10
C PRO A 140 -21.52 9.25 -0.27
N ASP A 141 -20.73 8.32 0.29
CA ASP A 141 -19.60 8.60 1.16
C ASP A 141 -18.27 8.82 0.41
N TYR A 142 -18.23 8.63 -0.92
CA TYR A 142 -16.99 8.65 -1.71
C TYR A 142 -16.21 9.96 -1.60
N GLU A 143 -16.84 11.09 -1.93
CA GLU A 143 -16.13 12.37 -2.02
C GLU A 143 -15.65 12.89 -0.66
N HIS A 144 -16.46 12.74 0.38
CA HIS A 144 -16.08 13.29 1.68
C HIS A 144 -15.10 12.40 2.45
N SER A 145 -15.13 11.10 2.17
CA SER A 145 -14.20 10.17 2.79
C SER A 145 -12.81 10.21 2.17
N LYS A 146 -12.68 10.74 0.93
CA LYS A 146 -11.41 10.77 0.19
C LYS A 146 -10.28 11.51 0.91
N THR A 147 -10.62 12.58 1.59
CA THR A 147 -9.68 13.46 2.30
C THR A 147 -10.01 13.58 3.78
N PHE A 148 -10.78 12.65 4.32
CA PHE A 148 -11.15 12.68 5.71
C PHE A 148 -9.94 12.43 6.61
N VAL A 149 -9.73 13.31 7.56
CA VAL A 149 -8.77 13.18 8.67
C VAL A 149 -9.53 13.50 9.96
N PRO A 150 -9.50 12.63 10.97
CA PRO A 150 -10.23 12.88 12.22
C PRO A 150 -9.66 14.09 12.95
N ASP A 151 -10.56 14.89 13.54
CA ASP A 151 -10.23 16.03 14.40
C ASP A 151 -10.90 15.83 15.79
N LEU A 152 -10.09 15.78 16.83
CA LEU A 152 -10.54 15.63 18.20
C LEU A 152 -10.66 16.96 18.97
N THR A 153 -10.49 18.10 18.29
CA THR A 153 -10.48 19.43 18.92
C THR A 153 -11.78 19.73 19.69
N ALA A 154 -12.94 19.27 19.23
CA ALA A 154 -14.21 19.46 19.93
C ALA A 154 -14.24 18.68 21.26
N TYR A 155 -13.72 17.47 21.27
CA TYR A 155 -13.62 16.63 22.46
C TYR A 155 -12.62 17.19 23.48
N GLU A 156 -11.50 17.75 23.00
CA GLU A 156 -10.53 18.44 23.86
C GLU A 156 -11.15 19.69 24.48
N LYS A 157 -11.76 20.57 23.69
CA LYS A 157 -12.41 21.80 24.18
C LYS A 157 -13.50 21.52 25.22
N ASN A 158 -14.25 20.42 25.05
CA ASN A 158 -15.28 20.01 26.00
C ASN A 158 -14.70 19.18 27.15
N GLN A 159 -13.37 19.13 27.27
CA GLN A 159 -12.66 18.42 28.32
C GLN A 159 -13.03 16.94 28.42
N GLU A 160 -13.27 16.28 27.31
CA GLU A 160 -13.54 14.84 27.25
C GLU A 160 -12.28 13.99 27.14
N LEU A 161 -11.15 14.63 26.77
CA LEU A 161 -9.83 14.00 26.65
C LEU A 161 -8.97 14.26 27.89
N LEU A 162 -8.21 13.25 28.31
CA LEU A 162 -7.14 13.36 29.30
C LEU A 162 -5.82 13.70 28.63
N GLU A 163 -5.56 13.10 27.47
CA GLU A 163 -4.35 13.27 26.67
C GLU A 163 -4.74 13.30 25.19
N TRP A 164 -3.95 14.06 24.43
CA TRP A 164 -4.10 14.16 22.99
C TRP A 164 -2.76 14.46 22.32
N TYR A 165 -2.38 13.65 21.34
CA TYR A 165 -1.16 13.81 20.54
C TYR A 165 -1.46 13.57 19.08
N GLU A 166 -0.83 14.34 18.20
CA GLU A 166 -0.90 14.13 16.75
C GLU A 166 0.44 14.46 16.10
N THR A 167 0.72 13.83 14.97
CA THR A 167 1.77 14.30 14.10
C THR A 167 1.27 15.53 13.33
N ASP A 168 2.07 16.59 13.27
CA ASP A 168 1.73 17.77 12.45
C ASP A 168 1.81 17.38 10.97
N THR A 169 0.77 17.66 10.20
CA THR A 169 0.72 17.40 8.75
C THR A 169 1.81 18.14 7.96
N LYS A 170 2.36 19.23 8.51
CA LYS A 170 3.53 19.92 7.95
C LYS A 170 4.83 19.10 8.03
N ILE A 171 4.84 18.07 8.86
CA ILE A 171 5.96 17.14 9.01
C ILE A 171 6.17 16.29 7.75
N GLU A 172 5.13 16.05 6.96
CA GLU A 172 5.23 15.30 5.70
C GLU A 172 6.26 15.91 4.74
N SER A 173 6.23 17.22 4.57
CA SER A 173 7.23 17.92 3.76
C SER A 173 8.63 17.88 4.39
N GLN A 174 8.73 17.92 5.72
CA GLN A 174 9.99 17.78 6.41
C GLN A 174 10.54 16.35 6.31
N PHE A 175 9.70 15.33 6.48
CA PHE A 175 10.11 13.93 6.35
C PHE A 175 10.65 13.61 4.95
N LYS A 176 9.95 13.98 3.91
CA LYS A 176 10.42 13.83 2.52
C LYS A 176 11.79 14.46 2.35
N TYR A 177 11.96 15.65 2.88
CA TYR A 177 13.21 16.38 2.79
C TYR A 177 14.35 15.72 3.58
N MET A 178 14.10 15.28 4.80
CA MET A 178 15.08 14.59 5.63
C MET A 178 15.45 13.22 5.06
N THR A 179 14.49 12.50 4.46
CA THR A 179 14.76 11.28 3.71
C THR A 179 15.65 11.55 2.51
N MET A 180 15.48 12.69 1.83
CA MET A 180 16.35 13.12 0.73
C MET A 180 17.77 13.45 1.20
N THR A 181 17.93 14.09 2.36
CA THR A 181 19.23 14.57 2.83
C THR A 181 19.93 13.62 3.79
N GLU A 182 19.19 12.87 4.58
CA GLU A 182 19.70 11.80 5.46
C GLU A 182 19.56 10.42 4.80
N GLY A 183 18.97 10.36 3.61
CA GLY A 183 18.77 9.15 2.85
C GLY A 183 20.08 8.41 2.55
N ILE A 184 19.97 7.10 2.34
CA ILE A 184 21.11 6.19 2.13
C ILE A 184 22.04 6.73 1.04
N GLY A 185 21.49 7.27 -0.05
CA GLY A 185 22.28 7.82 -1.16
C GLY A 185 23.14 9.02 -0.74
N TYR A 186 22.58 9.95 0.04
CA TYR A 186 23.33 11.10 0.53
C TYR A 186 24.43 10.70 1.54
N GLN A 187 24.11 9.80 2.48
CA GLN A 187 25.09 9.27 3.45
C GLN A 187 26.19 8.49 2.76
N TRP A 188 25.83 7.70 1.74
CA TRP A 188 26.83 7.03 0.90
C TRP A 188 27.74 8.05 0.19
N ALA A 189 27.17 9.12 -0.36
CA ALA A 189 27.97 10.17 -1.01
C ALA A 189 28.96 10.83 -0.07
N LEU A 190 28.54 11.11 1.18
CA LEU A 190 29.42 11.63 2.24
C LEU A 190 30.54 10.64 2.59
N ALA A 191 30.21 9.39 2.84
CA ALA A 191 31.16 8.34 3.18
C ALA A 191 32.15 8.09 2.04
N LYS A 192 31.65 8.06 0.80
CA LYS A 192 32.49 7.87 -0.39
C LYS A 192 33.41 9.05 -0.67
N HIS A 193 32.93 10.26 -0.45
CA HIS A 193 33.75 11.48 -0.50
C HIS A 193 34.92 11.40 0.49
N ASP A 194 34.64 11.02 1.76
CA ASP A 194 35.65 10.91 2.80
C ASP A 194 36.66 9.77 2.54
N GLU A 195 36.21 8.67 1.95
CA GLU A 195 37.05 7.58 1.50
C GLU A 195 38.04 8.06 0.42
N LEU A 196 37.53 8.77 -0.60
CA LEU A 196 38.34 9.23 -1.73
C LEU A 196 39.37 10.29 -1.33
N ILE A 197 39.05 11.14 -0.35
CA ILE A 197 40.03 12.10 0.20
C ILE A 197 41.22 11.39 0.84
N LYS A 198 40.99 10.25 1.50
CA LYS A 198 42.02 9.50 2.23
C LYS A 198 42.82 8.54 1.36
N LYS A 199 42.45 8.41 0.08
CA LYS A 199 43.07 7.45 -0.83
C LYS A 199 44.49 7.91 -1.21
N GLU A 200 45.52 7.11 -0.91
CA GLU A 200 46.92 7.46 -1.12
C GLU A 200 47.32 7.58 -2.61
N ASN A 201 46.71 6.79 -3.50
CA ASN A 201 46.97 6.78 -4.94
C ASN A 201 45.66 6.88 -5.74
N PRO A 202 45.06 8.08 -5.84
CA PRO A 202 43.82 8.25 -6.56
C PRO A 202 44.03 8.15 -8.07
N THR A 203 43.14 7.45 -8.75
CA THR A 203 43.08 7.42 -10.23
C THR A 203 42.40 8.70 -10.76
N GLU A 204 42.49 8.96 -12.08
CA GLU A 204 41.75 10.05 -12.72
C GLU A 204 40.22 9.92 -12.48
N ARG A 205 39.71 8.69 -12.47
CA ARG A 205 38.31 8.40 -12.17
C ARG A 205 37.95 8.76 -10.72
N ASP A 206 38.83 8.45 -9.76
CA ASP A 206 38.66 8.83 -8.34
C ASP A 206 38.63 10.35 -8.17
N ALA A 207 39.53 11.07 -8.87
CA ALA A 207 39.56 12.53 -8.81
C ALA A 207 38.30 13.17 -9.42
N SER A 208 37.81 12.63 -10.53
CA SER A 208 36.57 13.07 -11.16
C SER A 208 35.36 12.81 -10.26
N MET A 209 35.26 11.61 -9.67
CA MET A 209 34.21 11.25 -8.72
C MET A 209 34.25 12.13 -7.47
N LEU A 210 35.41 12.35 -6.88
CA LEU A 210 35.59 13.23 -5.72
C LEU A 210 35.11 14.66 -5.99
N SER A 211 35.45 15.20 -7.17
CA SER A 211 34.99 16.53 -7.59
C SER A 211 33.47 16.59 -7.73
N GLY A 212 32.87 15.59 -8.36
CA GLY A 212 31.42 15.49 -8.53
C GLY A 212 30.67 15.34 -7.19
N LEU A 213 31.16 14.47 -6.32
CA LEU A 213 30.59 14.28 -4.99
C LEU A 213 30.65 15.55 -4.14
N LYS A 214 31.77 16.28 -4.21
CA LYS A 214 31.96 17.55 -3.50
C LYS A 214 30.90 18.59 -3.91
N GLU A 215 30.68 18.76 -5.21
CA GLU A 215 29.66 19.71 -5.69
C GLU A 215 28.24 19.22 -5.40
N PHE A 216 27.93 17.92 -5.56
CA PHE A 216 26.67 17.33 -5.17
C PHE A 216 26.34 17.60 -3.69
N ILE A 217 27.25 17.24 -2.78
CA ILE A 217 27.09 17.46 -1.33
C ILE A 217 26.87 18.92 -1.01
N LYS A 218 27.60 19.83 -1.66
CA LYS A 218 27.46 21.27 -1.47
C LYS A 218 26.09 21.80 -1.92
N GLU A 219 25.58 21.33 -3.07
CA GLU A 219 24.27 21.73 -3.58
C GLU A 219 23.15 21.15 -2.71
N MET A 220 23.27 19.89 -2.28
CA MET A 220 22.34 19.26 -1.34
C MET A 220 22.28 20.02 -0.01
N ARG A 221 23.43 20.42 0.56
CA ARG A 221 23.46 21.23 1.79
C ARG A 221 22.73 22.57 1.63
N LYS A 222 22.89 23.26 0.51
CA LYS A 222 22.16 24.51 0.24
C LYS A 222 20.66 24.29 0.18
N LEU A 223 20.23 23.13 -0.34
CA LEU A 223 18.82 22.76 -0.36
C LEU A 223 18.30 22.57 1.06
N VAL A 224 19.09 21.97 1.95
CA VAL A 224 18.80 21.77 3.39
C VAL A 224 18.73 23.10 4.14
N GLU A 225 19.74 23.95 3.97
CA GLU A 225 19.89 25.21 4.70
C GLU A 225 18.84 26.27 4.30
N ALA A 226 18.16 26.07 3.17
CA ALA A 226 17.16 27.01 2.68
C ALA A 226 15.85 27.00 3.50
N GLU A 227 15.66 26.07 4.44
CA GLU A 227 14.49 25.93 5.35
C GLU A 227 13.10 26.02 4.66
N LYS A 228 13.04 25.92 3.34
CA LYS A 228 11.81 25.99 2.55
C LYS A 228 11.54 24.62 1.94
N PHE A 229 10.67 23.89 2.62
CA PHE A 229 10.25 22.55 2.24
C PHE A 229 8.94 22.63 1.46
N GLY A 230 8.83 21.89 0.36
CA GLY A 230 7.65 21.86 -0.51
C GLY A 230 8.01 21.50 -1.94
N THR A 231 7.06 21.67 -2.85
CA THR A 231 7.16 21.35 -4.29
C THR A 231 8.43 21.90 -4.96
N ASP A 232 8.84 23.12 -4.60
CA ASP A 232 10.06 23.74 -5.15
C ASP A 232 11.34 23.03 -4.67
N ALA A 233 11.38 22.55 -3.43
CA ALA A 233 12.52 21.79 -2.91
C ALA A 233 12.61 20.42 -3.54
N LEU A 234 11.48 19.74 -3.73
CA LEU A 234 11.37 18.46 -4.42
C LEU A 234 11.85 18.56 -5.88
N LYS A 235 11.36 19.59 -6.60
CA LYS A 235 11.80 19.85 -7.98
C LYS A 235 13.31 20.05 -8.06
N LYS A 236 13.89 20.87 -7.18
CA LYS A 236 15.33 21.09 -7.11
C LYS A 236 16.09 19.81 -6.75
N PHE A 237 15.57 19.00 -5.84
CA PHE A 237 16.14 17.70 -5.53
C PHE A 237 16.18 16.81 -6.78
N ASN A 238 15.06 16.65 -7.49
CA ASN A 238 14.99 15.85 -8.71
C ASN A 238 15.93 16.38 -9.81
N GLU A 239 16.09 17.70 -9.93
CA GLU A 239 17.08 18.33 -10.81
C GLU A 239 18.52 17.96 -10.42
N LEU A 240 18.82 17.92 -9.09
CA LEU A 240 20.14 17.51 -8.59
C LEU A 240 20.40 16.02 -8.86
N VAL A 241 19.44 15.15 -8.58
CA VAL A 241 19.54 13.71 -8.86
C VAL A 241 19.83 13.47 -10.33
N THR A 242 19.09 14.13 -11.21
CA THR A 242 19.29 14.02 -12.67
C THR A 242 20.66 14.56 -13.08
N LYS A 243 21.07 15.73 -12.56
CA LYS A 243 22.36 16.38 -12.88
C LYS A 243 23.56 15.51 -12.49
N TYR A 244 23.46 14.82 -11.35
CA TYR A 244 24.54 14.01 -10.78
C TYR A 244 24.36 12.50 -10.99
N SER A 245 23.45 12.08 -11.87
CA SER A 245 23.22 10.67 -12.19
C SER A 245 24.48 9.91 -12.63
N TYR A 246 25.45 10.61 -13.23
CA TYR A 246 26.74 10.04 -13.65
C TYR A 246 27.65 9.59 -12.49
N LEU A 247 27.33 10.00 -11.24
CA LEU A 247 28.06 9.56 -10.04
C LEU A 247 27.63 8.18 -9.57
N ASP A 248 26.55 7.65 -10.12
CA ASP A 248 26.01 6.33 -9.79
C ASP A 248 25.84 6.12 -8.26
N ILE A 249 25.24 7.14 -7.62
CA ILE A 249 25.01 7.13 -6.17
C ILE A 249 23.89 6.13 -5.89
N PRO A 250 24.15 5.06 -5.10
CA PRO A 250 23.14 4.05 -4.81
C PRO A 250 21.89 4.66 -4.14
N PHE A 251 20.72 4.18 -4.55
CA PHE A 251 19.41 4.59 -3.98
C PHE A 251 19.07 6.09 -4.11
N LEU A 252 19.79 6.82 -4.97
CA LEU A 252 19.48 8.21 -5.27
C LEU A 252 18.67 8.26 -6.57
N GLU A 253 17.34 8.26 -6.43
CA GLU A 253 16.40 8.31 -7.54
C GLU A 253 15.51 9.56 -7.44
N PRO A 254 14.99 10.08 -8.56
CA PRO A 254 13.99 11.13 -8.52
C PRO A 254 12.74 10.68 -7.76
N ILE A 255 12.24 11.53 -6.89
CA ILE A 255 10.98 11.26 -6.17
C ILE A 255 9.84 11.78 -7.03
N SER A 256 8.85 10.93 -7.32
CA SER A 256 7.67 11.34 -8.07
C SER A 256 6.78 12.26 -7.25
N ASP A 257 6.11 13.20 -7.92
CA ASP A 257 5.15 14.13 -7.30
C ASP A 257 4.00 13.40 -6.58
N ALA A 258 3.73 12.14 -6.96
CA ALA A 258 2.75 11.28 -6.29
C ALA A 258 3.12 10.96 -4.82
N PHE A 259 4.38 11.11 -4.43
CA PHE A 259 4.79 11.01 -3.02
C PHE A 259 4.51 12.29 -2.22
N GLU A 260 4.12 13.39 -2.85
CA GLU A 260 3.84 14.65 -2.13
C GLU A 260 2.62 14.55 -1.19
N ASP A 261 1.70 13.60 -1.45
CA ASP A 261 0.47 13.42 -0.66
C ASP A 261 0.51 12.28 0.38
N ASN A 262 1.63 11.57 0.54
CA ASN A 262 1.69 10.31 1.29
C ASN A 262 2.52 10.36 2.58
N GLY A 263 2.48 11.43 3.33
CA GLY A 263 3.00 11.42 4.70
C GLY A 263 2.09 10.61 5.63
N ILE A 264 2.68 9.96 6.65
CA ILE A 264 1.91 9.28 7.68
C ILE A 264 1.33 10.27 8.68
N ASN A 265 0.03 10.23 8.89
CA ASN A 265 -0.65 10.97 9.95
C ASN A 265 -1.09 9.99 11.03
N VAL A 266 -0.59 10.18 12.23
CA VAL A 266 -0.87 9.33 13.39
C VAL A 266 -1.43 10.20 14.50
N LYS A 267 -2.51 9.75 15.14
CA LYS A 267 -3.14 10.47 16.26
C LYS A 267 -3.44 9.52 17.40
N TYR A 268 -3.25 9.99 18.62
CA TYR A 268 -3.61 9.32 19.84
C TYR A 268 -4.48 10.23 20.70
N GLY A 269 -5.53 9.67 21.27
CA GLY A 269 -6.35 10.36 22.26
C GLY A 269 -6.76 9.40 23.38
N LEU A 270 -6.73 9.87 24.63
CA LEU A 270 -7.23 9.15 25.79
C LEU A 270 -8.44 9.89 26.35
N PHE A 271 -9.61 9.27 26.25
CA PHE A 271 -10.83 9.80 26.84
C PHE A 271 -10.85 9.65 28.36
N LYS A 272 -11.58 10.53 29.06
CA LYS A 272 -11.67 10.57 30.56
C LYS A 272 -12.13 9.28 31.21
N ASP A 273 -12.89 8.46 30.48
CA ASP A 273 -13.35 7.14 30.90
C ASP A 273 -12.38 6.01 30.53
N ASN A 274 -11.11 6.36 30.24
CA ASN A 274 -10.04 5.42 29.87
C ASN A 274 -10.36 4.60 28.63
N ILE A 275 -10.95 5.22 27.62
CA ILE A 275 -11.08 4.69 26.27
C ILE A 275 -9.92 5.27 25.45
N ALA A 276 -9.06 4.42 24.91
CA ALA A 276 -7.93 4.83 24.10
C ALA A 276 -8.34 4.86 22.61
N TYR A 277 -8.00 5.94 21.93
CA TYR A 277 -8.23 6.15 20.51
C TYR A 277 -6.89 6.22 19.77
N PHE A 278 -6.81 5.56 18.62
CA PHE A 278 -5.64 5.61 17.74
C PHE A 278 -6.07 5.73 16.27
N TYR A 279 -5.55 6.72 15.58
CA TYR A 279 -5.74 6.91 14.13
C TYR A 279 -4.43 6.73 13.39
N LEU A 280 -4.52 6.15 12.20
CA LEU A 280 -3.41 5.89 11.31
C LEU A 280 -3.85 6.12 9.86
N SER A 281 -3.21 7.07 9.15
CA SER A 281 -3.57 7.35 7.74
C SER A 281 -3.11 6.26 6.77
N ASP A 282 -2.00 5.61 7.05
CA ASP A 282 -1.38 4.61 6.18
C ASP A 282 -0.61 3.57 7.00
N PHE A 283 -0.57 2.32 6.53
CA PHE A 283 0.26 1.28 7.12
C PHE A 283 1.72 1.46 6.69
N ALA A 284 2.36 2.47 7.25
CA ALA A 284 3.75 2.86 7.00
C ALA A 284 4.50 3.18 8.32
N LEU A 285 4.16 2.49 9.43
CA LEU A 285 4.77 2.70 10.75
C LEU A 285 6.19 2.11 10.85
N GLY A 286 6.44 0.97 10.20
CA GLY A 286 7.71 0.24 10.30
C GLY A 286 8.97 1.09 10.09
N PRO A 287 8.99 2.00 9.10
CA PRO A 287 10.12 2.91 8.89
C PRO A 287 10.42 3.84 10.08
N TYR A 288 9.41 4.18 10.88
CA TYR A 288 9.54 5.11 12.01
C TYR A 288 9.76 4.40 13.34
N LEU A 289 9.20 3.20 13.48
CA LEU A 289 9.37 2.38 14.67
C LEU A 289 10.64 1.53 14.50
N ASN A 290 11.45 1.38 15.55
CA ASN A 290 12.73 0.64 15.52
C ASN A 290 12.53 -0.84 15.14
N ASN A 291 12.22 -1.11 13.88
CA ASN A 291 12.15 -2.44 13.33
C ASN A 291 13.53 -2.85 12.79
N ALA A 292 14.06 -3.98 13.23
CA ALA A 292 15.38 -4.49 12.83
C ALA A 292 15.52 -4.66 11.30
N SER A 293 14.43 -4.95 10.58
CA SER A 293 14.42 -5.06 9.12
C SER A 293 14.59 -3.70 8.44
N PHE A 294 13.99 -2.65 8.98
CA PHE A 294 14.18 -1.28 8.49
C PHE A 294 15.45 -0.63 9.03
N ASN A 295 15.88 -0.99 10.25
CA ASN A 295 17.14 -0.53 10.80
C ASN A 295 18.36 -0.95 9.95
N LYS A 296 18.27 -2.04 9.16
CA LYS A 296 19.31 -2.36 8.17
C LYS A 296 19.37 -1.35 7.01
N ILE A 297 18.24 -0.77 6.66
CA ILE A 297 18.14 0.21 5.57
C ILE A 297 18.47 1.63 6.10
N PHE A 298 18.16 1.93 7.38
CA PHE A 298 18.30 3.25 7.99
C PHE A 298 19.29 3.29 9.18
N SER A 299 20.06 2.21 9.45
CA SER A 299 20.77 1.97 10.72
C SER A 299 22.01 2.79 10.96
N ASP A 300 22.54 3.48 9.97
CA ASP A 300 23.74 4.32 10.15
C ASP A 300 23.44 5.80 10.44
N SER A 301 22.16 6.21 10.42
CA SER A 301 21.80 7.54 10.89
C SER A 301 21.71 7.53 12.43
N LYS A 302 22.74 7.99 13.09
CA LYS A 302 22.72 8.35 14.53
C LYS A 302 21.73 9.48 14.84
N HIS A 303 21.01 9.98 13.85
CA HIS A 303 20.06 11.06 13.96
C HIS A 303 18.64 10.51 13.87
N THR A 304 17.96 10.51 15.00
CA THR A 304 16.50 10.45 15.06
C THR A 304 15.96 11.65 14.31
N THR A 305 15.37 11.44 13.14
CA THR A 305 14.68 12.52 12.44
C THR A 305 13.56 13.05 13.36
N GLU A 306 13.29 14.32 13.34
CA GLU A 306 12.24 14.94 14.16
C GLU A 306 10.88 14.26 13.90
N VAL A 307 10.59 13.96 12.63
CA VAL A 307 9.38 13.24 12.21
C VAL A 307 9.31 11.85 12.82
N ALA A 308 10.38 11.07 12.72
CA ALA A 308 10.41 9.73 13.31
C ALA A 308 10.26 9.81 14.83
N ARG A 309 10.82 10.83 15.47
CA ARG A 309 10.62 11.08 16.90
C ARG A 309 9.14 11.33 17.22
N MET A 310 8.47 12.19 16.45
CA MET A 310 7.06 12.53 16.69
C MET A 310 6.14 11.34 16.42
N VAL A 311 6.34 10.59 15.34
CA VAL A 311 5.56 9.37 15.06
C VAL A 311 5.72 8.35 16.20
N ARG A 312 6.97 8.17 16.70
CA ARG A 312 7.22 7.30 17.85
C ARG A 312 6.56 7.80 19.12
N GLU A 313 6.62 9.09 19.40
CA GLU A 313 5.98 9.70 20.56
C GLU A 313 4.48 9.43 20.58
N VAL A 314 3.79 9.65 19.46
CA VAL A 314 2.37 9.36 19.33
C VAL A 314 2.08 7.87 19.48
N TYR A 315 2.82 7.03 18.75
CA TYR A 315 2.60 5.58 18.77
C TYR A 315 2.86 4.97 20.15
N TYR A 316 4.00 5.27 20.77
CA TYR A 316 4.35 4.71 22.08
C TYR A 316 3.49 5.27 23.20
N SER A 317 3.06 6.54 23.12
CA SER A 317 2.08 7.08 24.07
C SER A 317 0.79 6.28 24.06
N TRP A 318 0.27 5.95 22.86
CA TRP A 318 -0.87 5.07 22.73
C TRP A 318 -0.60 3.66 23.26
N PHE A 319 0.48 3.03 22.79
CA PHE A 319 0.82 1.65 23.13
C PHE A 319 1.03 1.47 24.65
N GLU A 320 1.82 2.36 25.26
CA GLU A 320 2.07 2.33 26.71
C GLU A 320 0.81 2.61 27.52
N ALA A 321 -0.03 3.55 27.09
CA ALA A 321 -1.28 3.85 27.76
C ALA A 321 -2.20 2.63 27.81
N ILE A 322 -2.43 1.94 26.70
CA ILE A 322 -3.28 0.74 26.68
C ILE A 322 -2.72 -0.38 27.55
N GLN A 323 -1.40 -0.61 27.52
CA GLN A 323 -0.74 -1.63 28.33
C GLN A 323 -0.82 -1.32 29.83
N GLN A 324 -0.53 -0.07 30.23
CA GLN A 324 -0.57 0.36 31.63
C GLN A 324 -2.00 0.36 32.18
N LEU A 325 -2.96 0.89 31.44
CA LEU A 325 -4.37 0.93 31.86
C LEU A 325 -4.97 -0.48 31.93
N HIS A 326 -4.61 -1.36 31.00
CA HIS A 326 -5.06 -2.76 31.04
C HIS A 326 -4.50 -3.48 32.26
N LYS A 327 -3.19 -3.38 32.50
CA LYS A 327 -2.54 -3.95 33.71
C LYS A 327 -3.16 -3.44 35.02
N ALA A 328 -3.55 -2.16 35.05
CA ALA A 328 -4.25 -1.56 36.18
C ALA A 328 -5.74 -1.92 36.23
N LYS A 329 -6.28 -2.66 35.27
CA LYS A 329 -7.72 -2.98 35.11
C LYS A 329 -8.61 -1.75 34.95
N GLN A 330 -8.07 -0.70 34.37
CA GLN A 330 -8.74 0.58 34.17
C GLN A 330 -9.13 0.83 32.70
N LEU A 331 -8.49 0.15 31.73
CA LEU A 331 -8.82 0.28 30.32
C LEU A 331 -10.28 -0.15 30.09
N LYS A 332 -11.07 0.70 29.45
CA LYS A 332 -12.49 0.44 29.15
C LYS A 332 -12.71 0.00 27.71
N GLY A 333 -11.82 0.34 26.81
CA GLY A 333 -11.86 -0.08 25.44
C GLY A 333 -10.84 0.63 24.57
N VAL A 334 -10.72 0.17 23.34
CA VAL A 334 -9.79 0.72 22.33
C VAL A 334 -10.56 1.03 21.06
N ILE A 335 -10.30 2.20 20.48
CA ILE A 335 -10.82 2.62 19.18
C ILE A 335 -9.64 2.73 18.23
N ILE A 336 -9.66 1.96 17.14
CA ILE A 336 -8.73 2.07 16.03
C ILE A 336 -9.46 2.73 14.87
N ASP A 337 -8.98 3.87 14.40
CA ASP A 337 -9.60 4.60 13.30
C ASP A 337 -8.78 4.39 12.02
N LEU A 338 -9.35 3.63 11.10
CA LEU A 338 -8.80 3.33 9.78
C LEU A 338 -9.58 4.01 8.65
N ARG A 339 -10.41 4.99 8.98
CA ARG A 339 -11.12 5.76 7.95
C ARG A 339 -10.12 6.51 7.08
N SER A 340 -10.30 6.40 5.77
CA SER A 340 -9.43 7.00 4.75
C SER A 340 -7.97 6.52 4.79
N ASN A 341 -7.72 5.42 5.47
CA ASN A 341 -6.42 4.75 5.45
C ASN A 341 -6.31 3.89 4.19
N ARG A 342 -5.34 4.20 3.34
CA ARG A 342 -5.17 3.57 2.02
C ARG A 342 -4.40 2.24 2.05
N GLY A 343 -4.08 1.73 3.23
CA GLY A 343 -3.31 0.50 3.39
C GLY A 343 -1.82 0.75 3.48
N GLY A 344 -1.01 -0.15 2.95
CA GLY A 344 0.45 -0.08 2.99
C GLY A 344 1.10 -1.44 3.32
N PHE A 345 2.13 -1.44 4.15
CA PHE A 345 2.93 -2.63 4.45
C PHE A 345 2.20 -3.66 5.30
N ALA A 346 2.17 -4.91 4.83
CA ALA A 346 1.44 -6.00 5.48
C ALA A 346 1.91 -6.27 6.92
N PHE A 347 3.22 -6.18 7.19
CA PHE A 347 3.76 -6.41 8.53
C PHE A 347 3.41 -5.30 9.53
N ASP A 348 2.96 -4.14 9.09
CA ASP A 348 2.58 -3.05 10.00
C ASP A 348 1.29 -3.35 10.78
N SER A 349 0.49 -4.34 10.33
CA SER A 349 -0.68 -4.81 11.10
C SER A 349 -0.31 -5.26 12.52
N GLN A 350 0.92 -5.74 12.73
CA GLN A 350 1.43 -6.10 14.07
C GLN A 350 1.43 -4.92 15.05
N TYR A 351 1.68 -3.70 14.57
CA TYR A 351 1.70 -2.51 15.42
C TYR A 351 0.29 -2.03 15.80
N VAL A 352 -0.71 -2.39 15.02
CA VAL A 352 -2.10 -1.98 15.23
C VAL A 352 -2.89 -3.03 16.01
N LEU A 353 -2.85 -4.28 15.56
CA LEU A 353 -3.59 -5.39 16.20
C LEU A 353 -2.73 -6.28 17.09
N GLY A 354 -1.41 -6.15 17.07
CA GLY A 354 -0.51 -7.11 17.69
C GLY A 354 -0.73 -7.32 19.18
N SER A 355 -1.04 -6.26 19.93
CA SER A 355 -1.36 -6.35 21.36
C SER A 355 -2.84 -6.64 21.65
N LEU A 356 -3.71 -6.49 20.66
CA LEU A 356 -5.17 -6.70 20.76
C LEU A 356 -5.60 -8.07 20.25
N ALA A 357 -4.72 -8.78 19.54
CA ALA A 357 -4.97 -10.10 18.98
C ALA A 357 -4.30 -11.21 19.81
N PRO A 358 -4.85 -12.44 19.82
CA PRO A 358 -4.29 -13.56 20.58
C PRO A 358 -2.84 -13.86 20.18
N LYS A 359 -1.99 -14.21 21.17
CA LYS A 359 -0.62 -14.72 20.89
C LYS A 359 -0.69 -15.98 19.99
N GLY A 360 0.16 -16.02 18.97
CA GLY A 360 0.16 -17.12 17.99
C GLY A 360 -0.57 -16.82 16.69
N GLY A 361 -1.09 -15.60 16.59
CA GLY A 361 -1.77 -15.12 15.39
C GLY A 361 -3.26 -15.44 15.36
N LEU A 362 -3.96 -14.76 14.49
CA LEU A 362 -5.39 -14.88 14.27
C LEU A 362 -5.63 -15.20 12.80
N GLN A 363 -6.07 -16.41 12.49
CA GLN A 363 -6.46 -16.72 11.12
C GLN A 363 -7.70 -15.91 10.76
N TYR A 364 -7.60 -15.14 9.65
CA TYR A 364 -8.70 -14.31 9.19
C TYR A 364 -9.25 -14.70 7.83
N GLY A 365 -8.60 -15.65 7.15
CA GLY A 365 -9.03 -16.06 5.83
C GLY A 365 -8.07 -17.00 5.14
N TYR A 366 -8.12 -16.94 3.82
CA TYR A 366 -7.28 -17.75 2.93
C TYR A 366 -6.71 -16.89 1.82
N SER A 367 -5.52 -17.27 1.33
CA SER A 367 -4.92 -16.72 0.12
C SER A 367 -4.84 -17.77 -0.98
N ARG A 368 -4.80 -17.31 -2.23
CA ARG A 368 -4.57 -18.14 -3.40
C ARG A 368 -3.80 -17.36 -4.46
N TYR A 369 -2.81 -17.99 -5.06
CA TYR A 369 -1.89 -17.38 -6.01
C TYR A 369 -2.14 -17.88 -7.43
N LYS A 370 -1.94 -17.04 -8.42
CA LYS A 370 -1.81 -17.45 -9.81
C LYS A 370 -0.56 -18.33 -9.99
N ARG A 371 -0.67 -19.47 -10.69
CA ARG A 371 0.40 -20.46 -10.78
C ARG A 371 0.67 -21.04 -12.16
N GLY A 372 -0.14 -20.76 -13.15
CA GLY A 372 -0.02 -21.29 -14.49
C GLY A 372 -0.54 -20.35 -15.56
N PRO A 373 -0.31 -20.63 -16.85
CA PRO A 373 -0.71 -19.78 -17.96
C PRO A 373 -2.22 -19.83 -18.23
N GLY A 374 -2.90 -20.85 -17.75
CA GLY A 374 -4.33 -20.99 -17.92
C GLY A 374 -5.10 -20.02 -17.03
N ARG A 375 -6.24 -19.55 -17.50
CA ARG A 375 -7.08 -18.56 -16.79
C ARG A 375 -7.40 -18.95 -15.36
N PHE A 376 -7.57 -20.25 -15.07
CA PHE A 376 -7.95 -20.81 -13.77
C PHE A 376 -6.84 -21.61 -13.07
N ASP A 377 -5.60 -21.38 -13.46
CA ASP A 377 -4.44 -22.07 -12.86
C ASP A 377 -4.03 -21.37 -11.56
N TYR A 378 -4.40 -21.95 -10.43
CA TYR A 378 -4.15 -21.38 -9.12
C TYR A 378 -3.48 -22.37 -8.15
N SER A 379 -2.82 -21.83 -7.12
CA SER A 379 -2.41 -22.61 -5.95
C SER A 379 -3.65 -23.11 -5.18
N PRO A 380 -3.50 -24.12 -4.31
CA PRO A 380 -4.50 -24.39 -3.29
C PRO A 380 -4.75 -23.19 -2.40
N PHE A 381 -5.90 -23.16 -1.72
CA PHE A 381 -6.16 -22.20 -0.66
C PHE A 381 -5.18 -22.43 0.51
N MET A 382 -4.50 -21.38 0.92
CA MET A 382 -3.57 -21.37 2.05
C MET A 382 -4.14 -20.46 3.14
N PRO A 383 -4.19 -20.91 4.41
CA PRO A 383 -4.64 -20.07 5.50
C PRO A 383 -3.72 -18.86 5.66
N ILE A 384 -4.32 -17.70 5.95
CA ILE A 384 -3.59 -16.48 6.26
C ILE A 384 -3.95 -16.00 7.67
N THR A 385 -2.92 -15.57 8.40
CA THR A 385 -3.02 -15.11 9.78
C THR A 385 -2.53 -13.67 9.92
N ALA A 386 -3.20 -12.91 10.77
CA ALA A 386 -2.71 -11.58 11.15
C ALA A 386 -1.37 -11.73 11.90
N MET A 387 -0.45 -10.82 11.60
CA MET A 387 0.81 -10.73 12.33
C MET A 387 0.56 -10.24 13.75
N THR A 388 1.24 -10.84 14.71
CA THR A 388 1.28 -10.42 16.12
C THR A 388 2.67 -9.91 16.45
N MET A 389 2.78 -9.04 17.46
CA MET A 389 4.08 -8.58 17.93
C MET A 389 4.88 -9.76 18.50
N GLU A 390 6.19 -9.80 18.18
CA GLU A 390 7.12 -10.82 18.70
C GLU A 390 7.55 -10.52 20.14
N ASP A 391 7.44 -9.26 20.57
CA ASP A 391 7.86 -8.80 21.90
C ASP A 391 6.98 -9.35 23.02
N ASP A 392 7.54 -9.41 24.25
CA ASP A 392 6.82 -9.86 25.43
C ASP A 392 5.91 -8.75 25.98
N HIS A 393 4.72 -8.64 25.35
CA HIS A 393 3.67 -7.71 25.76
C HIS A 393 2.45 -8.46 26.29
N GLU A 394 1.62 -7.76 27.06
CA GLU A 394 0.34 -8.30 27.54
C GLU A 394 -0.71 -8.26 26.41
N VAL A 395 -1.42 -9.36 26.21
CA VAL A 395 -2.54 -9.43 25.26
C VAL A 395 -3.78 -8.80 25.90
N ILE A 396 -4.40 -7.88 25.16
CA ILE A 396 -5.59 -7.15 25.58
C ILE A 396 -6.79 -7.70 24.79
N ASP A 397 -7.40 -8.78 25.27
CA ASP A 397 -8.50 -9.47 24.61
C ASP A 397 -9.82 -9.47 25.41
N ASP A 398 -9.82 -8.82 26.57
CA ASP A 398 -10.93 -8.78 27.51
C ASP A 398 -11.68 -7.42 27.57
N VAL A 399 -11.27 -6.43 26.77
CA VAL A 399 -11.94 -5.15 26.63
C VAL A 399 -12.52 -4.96 25.23
N PRO A 400 -13.61 -4.18 25.06
CA PRO A 400 -14.14 -3.89 23.74
C PRO A 400 -13.14 -3.17 22.84
N VAL A 401 -13.03 -3.61 21.59
CA VAL A 401 -12.26 -2.96 20.53
C VAL A 401 -13.23 -2.53 19.43
N THR A 402 -13.16 -1.29 19.00
CA THR A 402 -13.90 -0.82 17.83
C THR A 402 -12.95 -0.37 16.75
N ILE A 403 -13.27 -0.70 15.50
CA ILE A 403 -12.49 -0.27 14.35
C ILE A 403 -13.40 0.57 13.46
N LEU A 404 -13.01 1.82 13.24
CA LEU A 404 -13.74 2.73 12.35
C LEU A 404 -13.25 2.58 10.92
N ILE A 405 -14.18 2.41 9.99
CA ILE A 405 -13.91 2.26 8.56
C ILE A 405 -14.85 3.13 7.72
N ASN A 406 -14.39 3.50 6.53
CA ASN A 406 -15.19 4.15 5.50
C ASN A 406 -14.83 3.66 4.09
N CYS A 407 -15.43 4.21 3.04
CA CYS A 407 -15.19 3.76 1.67
C CYS A 407 -13.75 3.96 1.18
N TRP A 408 -12.93 4.72 1.88
CA TRP A 408 -11.50 4.88 1.59
C TRP A 408 -10.59 4.13 2.56
N SER A 409 -11.14 3.21 3.34
CA SER A 409 -10.36 2.18 4.03
C SER A 409 -9.99 1.11 3.00
N VAL A 410 -8.71 1.03 2.60
CA VAL A 410 -8.25 0.23 1.45
C VAL A 410 -7.15 -0.75 1.89
N SER A 411 -7.01 -1.88 1.22
CA SER A 411 -5.86 -2.79 1.31
C SER A 411 -5.60 -3.27 2.75
N MET A 412 -4.48 -2.90 3.38
CA MET A 412 -4.16 -3.32 4.75
C MET A 412 -5.18 -2.84 5.79
N SER A 413 -5.90 -1.75 5.55
CA SER A 413 -7.05 -1.38 6.39
C SER A 413 -8.15 -2.41 6.33
N GLU A 414 -8.43 -2.96 5.14
CA GLU A 414 -9.44 -4.00 4.93
C GLU A 414 -8.98 -5.34 5.50
N ILE A 415 -7.71 -5.69 5.33
CA ILE A 415 -7.11 -6.90 5.94
C ILE A 415 -7.16 -6.80 7.47
N THR A 416 -6.84 -5.64 8.04
CA THR A 416 -6.94 -5.40 9.48
C THR A 416 -8.40 -5.49 9.96
N SER A 417 -9.33 -4.93 9.19
CA SER A 417 -10.77 -5.02 9.45
C SER A 417 -11.27 -6.47 9.39
N LEU A 418 -10.89 -7.22 8.35
CA LEU A 418 -11.25 -8.63 8.20
C LEU A 418 -10.67 -9.50 9.32
N SER A 419 -9.44 -9.21 9.75
CA SER A 419 -8.79 -9.86 10.87
C SER A 419 -9.53 -9.61 12.17
N SER A 420 -9.93 -8.36 12.44
CA SER A 420 -10.64 -7.99 13.66
C SER A 420 -12.04 -8.64 13.78
N LYS A 421 -12.69 -8.98 12.67
CA LYS A 421 -13.95 -9.75 12.68
C LYS A 421 -13.81 -11.14 13.30
N GLN A 422 -12.60 -11.67 13.42
CA GLN A 422 -12.33 -12.93 14.10
C GLN A 422 -12.07 -12.75 15.61
N MET A 423 -12.00 -11.51 16.09
CA MET A 423 -11.87 -11.19 17.51
C MET A 423 -13.27 -11.08 18.15
N SER A 424 -13.52 -11.84 19.23
CA SER A 424 -14.83 -11.85 19.89
C SER A 424 -15.22 -10.50 20.51
N ASN A 425 -14.22 -9.71 20.90
CA ASN A 425 -14.34 -8.41 21.55
C ASN A 425 -14.29 -7.22 20.57
N ALA A 426 -14.09 -7.46 19.25
CA ALA A 426 -14.02 -6.38 18.27
C ALA A 426 -15.33 -6.16 17.50
N ARG A 427 -15.55 -4.91 17.05
CA ARG A 427 -16.64 -4.53 16.14
C ARG A 427 -16.17 -3.49 15.15
N LEU A 428 -16.53 -3.68 13.88
CA LEU A 428 -16.37 -2.68 12.84
C LEU A 428 -17.54 -1.70 12.85
N ILE A 429 -17.26 -0.41 12.82
CA ILE A 429 -18.26 0.67 12.83
C ILE A 429 -17.97 1.65 11.70
N GLY A 430 -19.01 2.12 11.02
CA GLY A 430 -18.89 3.11 9.95
C GLY A 430 -19.54 2.67 8.66
N CYS A 431 -18.89 2.87 7.54
CA CYS A 431 -19.40 2.48 6.23
C CYS A 431 -18.49 1.40 5.61
N ARG A 432 -19.06 0.62 4.68
CA ARG A 432 -18.35 -0.43 3.95
C ARG A 432 -17.04 0.08 3.33
N SER A 433 -15.98 -0.69 3.42
CA SER A 433 -14.65 -0.35 2.92
C SER A 433 -14.57 -0.30 1.38
N TRP A 434 -13.38 -0.10 0.83
CA TRP A 434 -13.14 0.12 -0.60
C TRP A 434 -13.36 -1.12 -1.46
N GLY A 435 -12.88 -2.27 -1.05
CA GLY A 435 -12.88 -3.51 -1.84
C GLY A 435 -11.56 -3.77 -2.57
N GLY A 436 -10.45 -3.49 -1.93
CA GLY A 436 -9.10 -3.78 -2.44
C GLY A 436 -8.33 -4.66 -1.45
N LEU A 437 -8.80 -5.90 -1.23
CA LEU A 437 -8.20 -6.81 -0.27
C LEU A 437 -7.09 -7.68 -0.88
N CYS A 438 -7.12 -7.90 -2.19
CA CYS A 438 -6.18 -8.78 -2.87
C CYS A 438 -4.75 -8.23 -2.81
N GLY A 439 -3.79 -9.14 -2.61
CA GLY A 439 -2.40 -8.76 -2.40
C GLY A 439 -1.67 -8.38 -3.68
N LEU A 440 -0.93 -7.28 -3.59
CA LEU A 440 0.05 -6.86 -4.58
C LEU A 440 1.40 -7.46 -4.20
N THR A 441 2.25 -7.72 -5.20
CA THR A 441 3.63 -8.15 -4.96
C THR A 441 4.59 -7.17 -5.62
N ASP A 442 5.77 -7.04 -5.05
CA ASP A 442 6.89 -6.40 -5.71
C ASP A 442 7.35 -7.27 -6.89
N PRO A 443 7.77 -6.70 -8.03
CA PRO A 443 8.33 -7.47 -9.14
C PRO A 443 9.53 -8.36 -8.77
N SER A 444 10.21 -8.03 -7.67
CA SER A 444 11.30 -8.83 -7.10
C SER A 444 10.82 -9.94 -6.16
N ASP A 445 9.53 -9.99 -5.81
CA ASP A 445 8.95 -11.03 -4.96
C ASP A 445 8.63 -12.28 -5.81
N PHE A 446 9.41 -13.33 -5.63
CA PHE A 446 9.25 -14.61 -6.31
C PHE A 446 8.27 -15.57 -5.61
N SER A 447 7.39 -15.06 -4.76
CA SER A 447 6.36 -15.88 -4.11
C SER A 447 5.36 -16.46 -5.13
N THR A 448 5.24 -15.81 -6.29
CA THR A 448 4.45 -16.28 -7.44
C THR A 448 5.31 -16.33 -8.69
N ASN A 449 4.84 -17.02 -9.74
CA ASN A 449 5.44 -16.97 -11.06
C ASN A 449 4.83 -15.89 -11.97
N TYR A 450 4.13 -14.90 -11.40
CA TYR A 450 3.52 -13.77 -12.09
C TYR A 450 3.83 -12.47 -11.35
N THR A 451 4.07 -11.41 -12.09
CA THR A 451 4.55 -10.14 -11.54
C THR A 451 3.44 -9.17 -11.13
N GLY A 452 2.19 -9.40 -11.55
CA GLY A 452 1.11 -8.44 -11.33
C GLY A 452 1.16 -7.20 -12.26
N TYR A 453 1.99 -7.26 -13.30
CA TYR A 453 2.15 -6.17 -14.26
C TYR A 453 1.97 -6.66 -15.69
N ILE A 454 1.35 -5.81 -16.52
CA ILE A 454 1.32 -5.92 -17.98
C ILE A 454 1.91 -4.60 -18.51
N GLY A 455 3.05 -4.67 -19.18
CA GLY A 455 3.75 -3.49 -19.68
C GLY A 455 4.44 -2.67 -18.57
N GLU A 456 4.79 -1.43 -18.90
CA GLU A 456 5.42 -0.46 -18.01
C GLU A 456 4.61 0.85 -18.02
N GLU A 457 4.37 1.41 -16.83
CA GLU A 457 3.63 2.65 -16.61
C GLU A 457 4.28 3.81 -17.37
N GLU A 458 3.44 4.58 -18.11
CA GLU A 458 3.83 5.73 -18.93
C GLU A 458 4.97 5.46 -19.95
N LYS A 459 5.23 4.19 -20.28
CA LYS A 459 6.26 3.80 -21.25
C LYS A 459 5.75 2.88 -22.33
N THR A 460 4.85 1.96 -22.00
CA THR A 460 4.26 1.05 -22.98
C THR A 460 2.86 1.50 -23.38
N PRO A 461 2.36 1.13 -24.58
CA PRO A 461 1.05 1.57 -25.05
C PRO A 461 -0.10 1.02 -24.21
N VAL A 462 0.15 -0.04 -23.45
CA VAL A 462 -0.76 -0.66 -22.49
C VAL A 462 0.02 -0.93 -21.22
N PHE A 463 -0.50 -0.47 -20.10
CA PHE A 463 -0.04 -0.86 -18.78
C PHE A 463 -1.23 -1.32 -17.95
N VAL A 464 -1.05 -2.39 -17.19
CA VAL A 464 -2.01 -2.82 -16.18
C VAL A 464 -1.26 -3.21 -14.91
N TYR A 465 -1.67 -2.64 -13.80
CA TYR A 465 -1.25 -3.05 -12.46
C TYR A 465 -2.38 -3.82 -11.81
N LEU A 466 -2.12 -5.02 -11.31
CA LEU A 466 -3.15 -5.92 -10.79
C LEU A 466 -2.59 -6.81 -9.66
N PRO A 467 -3.46 -7.28 -8.75
CA PRO A 467 -3.06 -8.20 -7.71
C PRO A 467 -2.73 -9.59 -8.25
N VAL A 468 -1.81 -10.27 -7.58
CA VAL A 468 -1.42 -11.66 -7.88
C VAL A 468 -1.83 -12.64 -6.77
N VAL A 469 -2.28 -12.12 -5.63
CA VAL A 469 -2.72 -12.89 -4.48
C VAL A 469 -4.20 -12.60 -4.22
N GLY A 470 -5.05 -13.57 -4.52
CA GLY A 470 -6.46 -13.52 -4.11
C GLY A 470 -6.57 -13.71 -2.59
N VAL A 471 -7.31 -12.83 -1.91
CA VAL A 471 -7.61 -12.90 -0.49
C VAL A 471 -9.09 -13.20 -0.29
N PHE A 472 -9.37 -14.16 0.57
CA PHE A 472 -10.69 -14.71 0.83
C PHE A 472 -10.97 -14.72 2.34
N ASP A 473 -12.21 -14.50 2.73
CA ASP A 473 -12.65 -14.61 4.13
C ASP A 473 -12.57 -16.05 4.66
N MET A 474 -12.97 -16.27 5.91
CA MET A 474 -13.02 -17.60 6.53
C MET A 474 -13.97 -18.59 5.83
N ASN A 475 -14.94 -18.10 5.07
CA ASN A 475 -15.86 -18.90 4.26
C ASN A 475 -15.38 -19.09 2.82
N LYS A 476 -14.16 -18.65 2.51
CA LYS A 476 -13.58 -18.62 1.16
C LYS A 476 -14.38 -17.75 0.18
N LYS A 477 -15.04 -16.71 0.69
CA LYS A 477 -15.70 -15.70 -0.12
C LYS A 477 -14.70 -14.61 -0.47
N MET A 478 -14.62 -14.24 -1.74
CA MET A 478 -13.88 -13.07 -2.22
C MET A 478 -14.65 -11.80 -1.87
N LEU A 479 -13.93 -10.79 -1.38
CA LEU A 479 -14.49 -9.48 -1.03
C LEU A 479 -13.90 -8.35 -1.89
N ASP A 480 -12.99 -8.69 -2.79
CA ASP A 480 -12.40 -7.69 -3.72
C ASP A 480 -13.48 -7.09 -4.63
N GLY A 481 -13.35 -5.82 -4.98
CA GLY A 481 -14.38 -5.07 -5.71
C GLY A 481 -15.66 -4.76 -4.92
N TYR A 482 -15.81 -5.33 -3.72
CA TYR A 482 -16.96 -5.08 -2.84
C TYR A 482 -16.56 -4.39 -1.53
N GLY A 483 -15.66 -4.98 -0.76
CA GLY A 483 -15.17 -4.48 0.52
C GLY A 483 -15.68 -5.23 1.74
N VAL A 484 -15.21 -4.79 2.91
CA VAL A 484 -15.59 -5.32 4.22
C VAL A 484 -16.77 -4.52 4.78
N GLU A 485 -17.86 -5.20 5.08
CA GLU A 485 -19.04 -4.60 5.72
C GLU A 485 -18.75 -4.29 7.20
N PRO A 486 -19.18 -3.13 7.73
CA PRO A 486 -19.16 -2.89 9.16
C PRO A 486 -20.16 -3.80 9.88
N ASP A 487 -19.92 -4.06 11.17
CA ASP A 487 -20.87 -4.75 12.04
C ASP A 487 -21.99 -3.79 12.50
N ILE A 488 -21.67 -2.50 12.56
CA ILE A 488 -22.60 -1.41 12.91
C ILE A 488 -22.43 -0.33 11.83
N GLU A 489 -23.41 -0.24 10.95
CA GLU A 489 -23.42 0.77 9.89
C GLU A 489 -23.80 2.15 10.46
N VAL A 490 -22.97 3.14 10.17
CA VAL A 490 -23.18 4.53 10.60
C VAL A 490 -22.65 5.48 9.55
N ASP A 491 -23.50 6.31 9.00
CA ASP A 491 -23.11 7.38 8.10
C ASP A 491 -22.36 8.49 8.82
N PHE A 492 -21.42 9.12 8.12
CA PHE A 492 -20.76 10.32 8.63
C PHE A 492 -21.64 11.55 8.35
N ASP A 493 -22.17 12.17 9.43
CA ASP A 493 -22.96 13.38 9.32
C ASP A 493 -22.06 14.62 9.21
N LYS A 494 -21.92 15.11 7.98
CA LYS A 494 -21.11 16.29 7.69
C LYS A 494 -21.65 17.57 8.33
N ASP A 495 -22.96 17.70 8.42
CA ASP A 495 -23.59 18.92 8.93
C ASP A 495 -23.43 18.97 10.44
N GLU A 496 -23.63 17.87 11.15
CA GLU A 496 -23.34 17.76 12.57
C GLU A 496 -21.86 18.04 12.84
N TYR A 497 -20.96 17.37 12.12
CA TYR A 497 -19.52 17.55 12.28
C TYR A 497 -19.09 19.01 12.03
N LYS A 498 -19.58 19.65 10.97
CA LYS A 498 -19.29 21.06 10.66
C LYS A 498 -19.82 22.02 11.73
N ASN A 499 -21.00 21.75 12.29
CA ASN A 499 -21.65 22.64 13.23
C ASN A 499 -21.15 22.49 14.67
N THR A 500 -20.79 21.26 15.07
CA THR A 500 -20.44 20.93 16.46
C THR A 500 -18.99 20.48 16.65
N GLY A 501 -18.35 19.98 15.58
CA GLY A 501 -17.06 19.31 15.63
C GLY A 501 -17.15 17.86 16.14
N TYR A 502 -18.35 17.35 16.46
CA TYR A 502 -18.55 15.97 16.89
C TYR A 502 -18.73 15.03 15.69
N ASP A 503 -18.02 13.92 15.74
CA ASP A 503 -18.02 12.87 14.73
C ASP A 503 -19.02 11.79 15.08
N THR A 504 -20.05 11.61 14.25
CA THR A 504 -21.14 10.64 14.49
C THR A 504 -20.64 9.19 14.58
N GLN A 505 -19.65 8.81 13.75
CA GLN A 505 -19.08 7.46 13.77
C GLN A 505 -18.21 7.24 15.01
N LEU A 506 -17.38 8.21 15.39
CA LEU A 506 -16.59 8.15 16.62
C LEU A 506 -17.48 8.14 17.85
N ASN A 507 -18.51 8.98 17.89
CA ASN A 507 -19.50 8.98 18.98
C ASN A 507 -20.19 7.62 19.10
N ARG A 508 -20.50 6.97 17.99
CA ARG A 508 -21.11 5.63 18.00
C ARG A 508 -20.14 4.57 18.55
N ALA A 509 -18.85 4.67 18.24
CA ALA A 509 -17.82 3.79 18.81
C ALA A 509 -17.68 3.99 20.32
N LEU A 510 -17.62 5.24 20.78
CA LEU A 510 -17.61 5.58 22.21
C LEU A 510 -18.86 5.05 22.92
N GLN A 511 -20.04 5.23 22.32
CA GLN A 511 -21.29 4.70 22.88
C GLN A 511 -21.25 3.17 23.00
N TYR A 512 -20.80 2.47 21.93
CA TYR A 512 -20.70 1.01 21.95
C TYR A 512 -19.79 0.52 23.09
N ILE A 513 -18.63 1.11 23.26
CA ILE A 513 -17.69 0.72 24.34
C ILE A 513 -18.31 0.98 25.71
N ARG A 514 -19.04 2.11 25.89
CA ARG A 514 -19.66 2.51 27.16
C ARG A 514 -20.86 1.67 27.57
N THR A 515 -21.63 1.19 26.59
CA THR A 515 -22.95 0.58 26.85
C THR A 515 -23.04 -0.89 26.40
N GLY A 516 -22.16 -1.37 25.55
CA GLY A 516 -22.23 -2.69 24.93
C GLY A 516 -23.23 -2.80 23.77
N ASN A 517 -23.90 -1.69 23.39
CA ASN A 517 -24.99 -1.68 22.40
C ASN A 517 -24.71 -0.68 21.27
#